data_4e7458aabe5c571d3bd10842a40c172b
#
_entry.id   4e7458aabe5c571d3bd10842a40c172b
#
_cell.length_a   1.000
_cell.length_b   1.000
_cell.length_c   1.000
_cell.angle_alpha   90.00
_cell.angle_beta   90.00
_cell.angle_gamma   90.00
#
_symmetry.space_group_name_H-M   'P 1'
#
loop_
_entity.id
_entity.type
_entity.pdbx_description
1 polymer ?
#
loop_
_entity_poly.entity_id
_entity_poly.type
_entity_poly.pdbx_seq_one_letter_code
_entity_poly.pdbx_strand_id
1 'polypeptide(L)'
;MTFLTVLNRKARKEAELDRATLAAISKSQAVIEFAADGTILAANANFLTLLGYTLDEICGQKHQIFVDPATVASAEYSKFWDDLRAGRYQAAEYKRLGKDGREVWIQASYNPVFDSAGKVAKIVKFATDITAT
;
A
#
# COMPACT_ATOMS: atom_id res chain seq x y z
N MET A 1 -3.60 8.87 -40.33
CA MET A 1 -3.29 8.83 -38.89
C MET A 1 -2.04 9.64 -38.63
N THR A 2 -2.12 10.58 -37.68
CA THR A 2 -0.97 11.41 -37.36
C THR A 2 0.02 10.68 -36.45
N PHE A 3 1.26 11.13 -36.44
CA PHE A 3 2.29 10.63 -35.53
C PHE A 3 1.84 10.72 -34.02
N LEU A 4 1.24 11.85 -33.68
CA LEU A 4 0.74 12.08 -32.30
C LEU A 4 -0.34 11.07 -31.90
N THR A 5 -1.25 10.72 -32.83
CA THR A 5 -2.30 9.72 -32.59
C THR A 5 -1.70 8.35 -32.34
N VAL A 6 -0.65 7.97 -33.06
CA VAL A 6 0.05 6.69 -32.87
C VAL A 6 0.71 6.64 -31.50
N LEU A 7 1.36 7.72 -31.07
CA LEU A 7 1.97 7.80 -29.73
C LEU A 7 0.92 7.69 -28.62
N ASN A 8 -0.22 8.36 -28.78
CA ASN A 8 -1.31 8.30 -27.78
C ASN A 8 -1.89 6.89 -27.65
N ARG A 9 -2.03 6.15 -28.75
CA ARG A 9 -2.49 4.76 -28.72
C ARG A 9 -1.50 3.86 -28.00
N LYS A 10 -0.19 4.03 -28.28
CA LYS A 10 0.86 3.25 -27.65
C LYS A 10 0.88 3.49 -26.14
N ALA A 11 0.83 4.77 -25.73
CA ALA A 11 0.80 5.14 -24.31
C ALA A 11 -0.41 4.56 -23.58
N ARG A 12 -1.60 4.60 -24.21
CA ARG A 12 -2.82 4.02 -23.64
C ARG A 12 -2.71 2.51 -23.48
N LYS A 13 -2.15 1.83 -24.46
CA LYS A 13 -1.95 0.38 -24.41
C LYS A 13 -0.99 -0.02 -23.30
N GLU A 14 0.09 0.74 -23.14
CA GLU A 14 1.03 0.53 -22.03
C GLU A 14 0.35 0.72 -20.68
N ALA A 15 -0.46 1.77 -20.52
CA ALA A 15 -1.21 2.02 -19.29
C ALA A 15 -2.24 0.91 -19.01
N GLU A 16 -2.89 0.38 -20.03
CA GLU A 16 -3.81 -0.77 -19.88
C GLU A 16 -3.10 -2.02 -19.40
N LEU A 17 -1.91 -2.31 -19.96
CA LEU A 17 -1.11 -3.46 -19.54
C LEU A 17 -0.59 -3.29 -18.13
N ASP A 18 -0.20 -2.08 -17.74
CA ASP A 18 0.24 -1.80 -16.37
C ASP A 18 -0.89 -2.03 -15.38
N ARG A 19 -2.10 -1.57 -15.68
CA ARG A 19 -3.28 -1.82 -14.84
C ARG A 19 -3.61 -3.31 -14.75
N ALA A 20 -3.50 -4.04 -15.86
CA ALA A 20 -3.74 -5.47 -15.88
C ALA A 20 -2.71 -6.24 -15.04
N THR A 21 -1.46 -5.82 -15.10
CA THR A 21 -0.37 -6.40 -14.29
C THR A 21 -0.65 -6.18 -12.80
N LEU A 22 -1.03 -4.97 -12.41
CA LEU A 22 -1.37 -4.64 -11.02
C LEU A 22 -2.59 -5.44 -10.55
N ALA A 23 -3.59 -5.60 -11.39
CA ALA A 23 -4.77 -6.41 -11.08
C ALA A 23 -4.41 -7.89 -10.88
N ALA A 24 -3.46 -8.42 -11.65
CA ALA A 24 -2.99 -9.79 -11.48
C ALA A 24 -2.29 -9.99 -10.14
N ILE A 25 -1.43 -9.06 -9.73
CA ILE A 25 -0.77 -9.08 -8.42
C ILE A 25 -1.81 -8.99 -7.31
N SER A 26 -2.81 -8.14 -7.49
CA SER A 26 -3.88 -7.91 -6.51
C SER A 26 -4.72 -9.16 -6.22
N LYS A 27 -4.76 -10.13 -7.13
CA LYS A 27 -5.48 -11.40 -6.91
C LYS A 27 -4.81 -12.29 -5.88
N SER A 28 -3.50 -12.23 -5.76
CA SER A 28 -2.71 -13.12 -4.90
C SER A 28 -2.20 -12.45 -3.63
N GLN A 29 -2.24 -11.13 -3.53
CA GLN A 29 -1.67 -10.37 -2.44
C GLN A 29 -2.71 -9.50 -1.75
N ALA A 30 -2.51 -9.23 -0.46
CA ALA A 30 -3.20 -8.13 0.21
C ALA A 30 -2.51 -6.83 -0.22
N VAL A 31 -3.27 -5.86 -0.73
CA VAL A 31 -2.73 -4.61 -1.26
C VAL A 31 -3.48 -3.43 -0.63
N ILE A 32 -2.73 -2.47 -0.15
CA ILE A 32 -3.29 -1.21 0.37
C ILE A 32 -2.39 -0.05 -0.07
N GLU A 33 -3.00 1.09 -0.37
CA GLU A 33 -2.29 2.27 -0.83
C GLU A 33 -2.50 3.43 0.14
N PHE A 34 -1.43 4.18 0.36
CA PHE A 34 -1.41 5.33 1.26
C PHE A 34 -0.91 6.57 0.53
N ALA A 35 -1.43 7.73 0.91
CA ALA A 35 -0.76 8.99 0.62
C ALA A 35 0.58 9.05 1.40
N ALA A 36 1.44 9.97 1.02
CA ALA A 36 2.76 10.10 1.67
C ALA A 36 2.67 10.39 3.17
N ASP A 37 1.57 10.96 3.64
CA ASP A 37 1.34 11.23 5.06
C ASP A 37 0.73 10.03 5.83
N GLY A 38 0.56 8.89 5.17
CA GLY A 38 -0.02 7.69 5.78
C GLY A 38 -1.53 7.58 5.69
N THR A 39 -2.20 8.52 5.03
CA THR A 39 -3.66 8.44 4.83
C THR A 39 -4.00 7.32 3.85
N ILE A 40 -4.95 6.47 4.22
CA ILE A 40 -5.37 5.33 3.41
C ILE A 40 -6.18 5.82 2.21
N LEU A 41 -5.76 5.43 1.01
CA LEU A 41 -6.38 5.81 -0.26
C LEU A 41 -7.23 4.69 -0.85
N ALA A 42 -6.76 3.45 -0.78
CA ALA A 42 -7.41 2.30 -1.40
C ALA A 42 -6.90 1.01 -0.76
N ALA A 43 -7.70 -0.04 -0.84
CA ALA A 43 -7.30 -1.38 -0.42
C ALA A 43 -8.07 -2.41 -1.24
N ASN A 44 -7.46 -3.57 -1.51
CA ASN A 44 -8.15 -4.63 -2.22
C ASN A 44 -8.91 -5.55 -1.24
N ALA A 45 -9.72 -6.46 -1.81
CA ALA A 45 -10.53 -7.37 -1.01
C ALA A 45 -9.68 -8.27 -0.10
N ASN A 46 -8.52 -8.72 -0.56
CA ASN A 46 -7.63 -9.55 0.22
C ASN A 46 -7.16 -8.85 1.50
N PHE A 47 -6.78 -7.57 1.39
CA PHE A 47 -6.39 -6.78 2.55
C PHE A 47 -7.56 -6.59 3.52
N LEU A 48 -8.71 -6.21 2.99
CA LEU A 48 -9.91 -5.96 3.80
C LEU A 48 -10.33 -7.21 4.58
N THR A 49 -10.33 -8.36 3.92
CA THR A 49 -10.65 -9.64 4.57
C THR A 49 -9.62 -9.97 5.65
N LEU A 50 -8.34 -9.77 5.36
CA LEU A 50 -7.27 -10.10 6.29
C LEU A 50 -7.36 -9.31 7.59
N LEU A 51 -7.63 -8.01 7.51
CA LEU A 51 -7.71 -7.12 8.68
C LEU A 51 -9.13 -6.99 9.25
N GLY A 52 -10.14 -7.49 8.55
CA GLY A 52 -11.52 -7.49 9.04
C GLY A 52 -12.25 -6.16 8.91
N TYR A 53 -11.82 -5.32 7.98
CA TYR A 53 -12.43 -4.01 7.73
C TYR A 53 -13.18 -3.97 6.42
N THR A 54 -14.11 -3.02 6.31
CA THR A 54 -14.65 -2.59 5.01
C THR A 54 -13.84 -1.39 4.52
N LEU A 55 -13.89 -1.13 3.22
CA LEU A 55 -13.17 0.00 2.65
C LEU A 55 -13.66 1.33 3.24
N ASP A 56 -14.97 1.50 3.41
CA ASP A 56 -15.54 2.71 3.99
C ASP A 56 -15.04 2.99 5.41
N GLU A 57 -14.77 1.94 6.17
CA GLU A 57 -14.25 2.09 7.54
C GLU A 57 -12.84 2.64 7.59
N ILE A 58 -12.01 2.35 6.58
CA ILE A 58 -10.58 2.68 6.62
C ILE A 58 -10.18 3.83 5.69
N CYS A 59 -10.90 4.06 4.60
CA CYS A 59 -10.57 5.14 3.65
C CYS A 59 -10.53 6.49 4.37
N GLY A 60 -9.43 7.22 4.20
CA GLY A 60 -9.23 8.51 4.88
C GLY A 60 -8.66 8.41 6.28
N GLN A 61 -8.60 7.22 6.87
CA GLN A 61 -7.93 7.00 8.14
C GLN A 61 -6.41 6.88 7.92
N LYS A 62 -5.64 6.98 9.01
CA LYS A 62 -4.18 6.85 8.96
C LYS A 62 -3.76 5.39 9.18
N HIS A 63 -2.60 5.02 8.65
CA HIS A 63 -1.99 3.70 8.84
C HIS A 63 -1.97 3.26 10.32
N GLN A 64 -1.85 4.20 11.25
CA GLN A 64 -1.76 3.90 12.68
C GLN A 64 -2.94 3.11 13.23
N ILE A 65 -4.09 3.08 12.55
CA ILE A 65 -5.24 2.26 13.01
C ILE A 65 -4.94 0.76 13.00
N PHE A 66 -3.93 0.33 12.24
CA PHE A 66 -3.52 -1.08 12.17
C PHE A 66 -2.38 -1.41 13.12
N VAL A 67 -1.95 -0.46 13.95
CA VAL A 67 -0.73 -0.58 14.75
C VAL A 67 -1.06 -0.34 16.22
N ASP A 68 -0.43 -1.10 17.12
CA ASP A 68 -0.68 -0.89 18.56
C ASP A 68 -0.17 0.50 19.01
N PRO A 69 -0.81 1.12 20.01
CA PRO A 69 -0.49 2.48 20.41
C PRO A 69 0.97 2.69 20.88
N ALA A 70 1.58 1.68 21.50
CA ALA A 70 2.98 1.79 21.93
C ALA A 70 3.92 1.90 20.74
N THR A 71 3.68 1.12 19.69
CA THR A 71 4.47 1.18 18.45
C THR A 71 4.25 2.52 17.74
N VAL A 72 3.02 3.00 17.66
CA VAL A 72 2.71 4.30 17.03
C VAL A 72 3.48 5.43 17.71
N ALA A 73 3.63 5.37 19.02
CA ALA A 73 4.34 6.40 19.81
C ALA A 73 5.87 6.27 19.73
N SER A 74 6.39 5.21 19.11
CA SER A 74 7.83 4.95 19.09
C SER A 74 8.57 5.83 18.07
N ALA A 75 9.86 6.04 18.33
CA ALA A 75 10.74 6.74 17.39
C ALA A 75 10.92 5.93 16.10
N GLU A 76 10.90 4.60 16.18
CA GLU A 76 11.04 3.70 15.03
C GLU A 76 9.88 3.87 14.07
N TYR A 77 8.65 4.05 14.57
CA TYR A 77 7.47 4.24 13.72
C TYR A 77 7.54 5.58 12.97
N SER A 78 7.97 6.63 13.66
CA SER A 78 8.18 7.94 13.03
C SER A 78 9.26 7.86 11.95
N LYS A 79 10.36 7.19 12.24
CA LYS A 79 11.45 6.98 11.27
C LYS A 79 10.98 6.14 10.07
N PHE A 80 10.17 5.13 10.30
CA PHE A 80 9.60 4.28 9.25
C PHE A 80 8.88 5.13 8.19
N TRP A 81 7.99 6.04 8.63
CA TRP A 81 7.27 6.91 7.71
C TRP A 81 8.16 7.98 7.09
N ASP A 82 9.11 8.53 7.84
CA ASP A 82 10.09 9.47 7.29
C ASP A 82 10.91 8.83 6.16
N ASP A 83 11.34 7.59 6.34
CA ASP A 83 12.08 6.84 5.33
C ASP A 83 11.23 6.60 4.07
N LEU A 84 9.97 6.25 4.23
CA LEU A 84 9.05 6.09 3.09
C LEU A 84 8.88 7.40 2.33
N ARG A 85 8.69 8.52 3.04
CA ARG A 85 8.58 9.84 2.40
C ARG A 85 9.87 10.26 1.72
N ALA A 86 11.00 9.76 2.17
CA ALA A 86 12.30 9.99 1.52
C ALA A 86 12.56 9.07 0.32
N GLY A 87 11.61 8.19 -0.01
CA GLY A 87 11.72 7.30 -1.15
C GLY A 87 12.39 5.96 -0.86
N ARG A 88 12.56 5.62 0.42
CA ARG A 88 13.18 4.34 0.81
C ARG A 88 12.10 3.30 1.08
N TYR A 89 12.10 2.18 0.35
CA TYR A 89 11.16 1.10 0.60
C TYR A 89 11.50 0.40 1.92
N GLN A 90 10.49 -0.23 2.53
CA GLN A 90 10.65 -1.02 3.75
C GLN A 90 10.07 -2.41 3.50
N ALA A 91 10.79 -3.45 3.90
CA ALA A 91 10.30 -4.82 3.79
C ALA A 91 10.72 -5.61 5.02
N ALA A 92 9.76 -6.24 5.67
CA ALA A 92 9.99 -7.00 6.90
C ALA A 92 8.75 -7.81 7.27
N GLU A 93 8.84 -8.54 8.36
CA GLU A 93 7.69 -9.10 9.05
C GLU A 93 7.16 -8.06 10.04
N TYR A 94 5.85 -7.87 10.05
CA TYR A 94 5.21 -6.89 10.92
C TYR A 94 4.02 -7.51 11.64
N LYS A 95 3.82 -7.11 12.91
CA LYS A 95 2.58 -7.36 13.62
C LYS A 95 1.63 -6.20 13.35
N ARG A 96 0.40 -6.52 12.95
CA ARG A 96 -0.65 -5.53 12.73
C ARG A 96 -1.90 -5.94 13.49
N LEU A 97 -2.80 -5.01 13.74
CA LEU A 97 -4.04 -5.25 14.46
C LEU A 97 -5.22 -5.17 13.51
N GLY A 98 -6.06 -6.21 13.51
CA GLY A 98 -7.35 -6.19 12.82
C GLY A 98 -8.37 -5.34 13.56
N LYS A 99 -9.55 -5.19 12.96
CA LYS A 99 -10.65 -4.38 13.51
C LYS A 99 -11.07 -4.80 14.92
N ASP A 100 -11.00 -6.09 15.22
CA ASP A 100 -11.38 -6.66 16.51
C ASP A 100 -10.23 -6.71 17.51
N GLY A 101 -9.07 -6.11 17.18
CA GLY A 101 -7.87 -6.16 18.01
C GLY A 101 -7.05 -7.44 17.83
N ARG A 102 -7.47 -8.34 16.94
CA ARG A 102 -6.75 -9.57 16.65
C ARG A 102 -5.39 -9.27 16.05
N GLU A 103 -4.36 -9.97 16.54
CA GLU A 103 -3.02 -9.85 16.00
C GLU A 103 -2.91 -10.57 14.66
N VAL A 104 -2.41 -9.87 13.66
CA VAL A 104 -2.16 -10.40 12.32
C VAL A 104 -0.68 -10.18 12.01
N TRP A 105 0.05 -11.27 11.79
CA TRP A 105 1.44 -11.20 11.38
C TRP A 105 1.53 -11.29 9.87
N ILE A 106 2.27 -10.36 9.28
CA ILE A 106 2.41 -10.25 7.82
C ILE A 106 3.87 -10.16 7.42
N GLN A 107 4.19 -10.75 6.28
CA GLN A 107 5.38 -10.43 5.51
C GLN A 107 4.97 -9.35 4.53
N ALA A 108 5.56 -8.18 4.59
CA ALA A 108 5.08 -7.05 3.81
C ALA A 108 6.22 -6.20 3.25
N SER A 109 5.92 -5.53 2.13
CA SER A 109 6.76 -4.48 1.58
C SER A 109 5.93 -3.20 1.43
N TYR A 110 6.54 -2.08 1.81
CA TYR A 110 6.00 -0.74 1.62
C TYR A 110 6.84 -0.05 0.56
N ASN A 111 6.21 0.35 -0.54
CA ASN A 111 6.92 0.77 -1.74
C ASN A 111 6.51 2.18 -2.14
N PRO A 112 7.42 3.17 -2.02
CA PRO A 112 7.14 4.51 -2.52
C PRO A 112 6.97 4.51 -4.04
N VAL A 113 5.96 5.22 -4.51
CA VAL A 113 5.70 5.44 -5.93
C VAL A 113 5.96 6.92 -6.22
N PHE A 114 6.81 7.19 -7.19
CA PHE A 114 7.27 8.54 -7.48
C PHE A 114 6.47 9.16 -8.61
N ASP A 115 6.23 10.48 -8.50
CA ASP A 115 5.65 11.25 -9.60
C ASP A 115 6.72 11.63 -10.63
N SER A 116 6.33 12.36 -11.67
CA SER A 116 7.24 12.78 -12.74
C SER A 116 8.34 13.76 -12.26
N ALA A 117 8.14 14.41 -11.10
CA ALA A 117 9.12 15.29 -10.49
C ALA A 117 10.08 14.57 -9.54
N GLY A 118 9.93 13.25 -9.39
CA GLY A 118 10.77 12.45 -8.49
C GLY A 118 10.35 12.50 -7.03
N LYS A 119 9.19 13.06 -6.71
CA LYS A 119 8.64 13.09 -5.36
C LYS A 119 7.77 11.87 -5.11
N VAL A 120 7.69 11.44 -3.86
CA VAL A 120 6.80 10.35 -3.47
C VAL A 120 5.34 10.80 -3.59
N ALA A 121 4.61 10.20 -4.53
CA ALA A 121 3.20 10.51 -4.77
C ALA A 121 2.29 9.68 -3.86
N LYS A 122 2.65 8.41 -3.63
CA LYS A 122 1.91 7.49 -2.76
C LYS A 122 2.80 6.34 -2.36
N ILE A 123 2.31 5.51 -1.44
CA ILE A 123 3.00 4.31 -0.98
C ILE A 123 2.07 3.13 -1.19
N VAL A 124 2.56 2.09 -1.87
CA VAL A 124 1.81 0.85 -2.13
C VAL A 124 2.41 -0.25 -1.28
N LYS A 125 1.56 -0.89 -0.47
CA LYS A 125 1.95 -1.99 0.40
C LYS A 125 1.41 -3.31 -0.16
N PHE A 126 2.30 -4.30 -0.26
CA PHE A 126 1.93 -5.69 -0.56
C PHE A 126 2.18 -6.53 0.69
N ALA A 127 1.25 -7.41 1.04
CA ALA A 127 1.37 -8.21 2.25
C ALA A 127 0.87 -9.63 2.05
N THR A 128 1.52 -10.56 2.74
CA THR A 128 1.13 -11.96 2.85
C THR A 128 0.94 -12.31 4.31
N ASP A 129 -0.16 -13.01 4.64
CA ASP A 129 -0.45 -13.45 6.00
C ASP A 129 0.47 -14.60 6.39
N ILE A 130 1.18 -14.45 7.51
CA ILE A 130 2.04 -15.49 8.09
C ILE A 130 1.62 -15.87 9.51
N THR A 131 0.43 -15.45 9.93
CA THR A 131 -0.05 -15.66 11.32
C THR A 131 -0.16 -17.13 11.68
N ALA A 132 -0.56 -17.98 10.75
CA ALA A 132 -0.89 -19.38 10.99
C ALA A 132 0.30 -20.33 11.04
N THR A 133 1.51 -19.85 10.87
CA THR A 133 2.73 -20.69 10.84
C THR A 133 3.32 -20.97 12.23
#